data_587c7cf38786db36dad561d798e45445
#
_entry.id   587c7cf38786db36dad561d798e45445
#
_cell.length_a   1.000
_cell.length_b   1.000
_cell.length_c   1.000
_cell.angle_alpha   90.00
_cell.angle_beta   90.00
_cell.angle_gamma   90.00
#
_symmetry.space_group_name_H-M   'P 1'
#
loop_
_entity.id
_entity.type
_entity.pdbx_description
1 polymer ?
#
loop_
_entity_poly.entity_id
_entity_poly.type
_entity_poly.pdbx_seq_one_letter_code
_entity_poly.pdbx_strand_id
1 'polypeptide(L)'
;DEAVEALQRVFGIVGISPVVIYEDQGFDQMAKDVVSYMEARYPGYNGSFKVYTRRAKKSYPITSMEVSAAIGEKILDAFPDASVDVHNPEMTLSVEIRDKIYVYSETLPGPGGMPIGTNGKAMLLLSGGIDSPVAGYMIAKRGVKIEAVYFHAPPYTSERAKQKVVDLAKLVARYSGPIRLHVVNFTDIQLYIYDQCPHEELTIIMRRYMMRIAEHFARKDKCLGLITGESIGQVASQTLQSLA
;
A
#
# COMPACT_ATOMS: atom_id res chain seq x y z
N ASP A 1 0.39 9.88 -13.66
CA ASP A 1 1.27 8.89 -14.28
C ASP A 1 0.86 7.50 -13.80
N GLU A 2 0.32 6.69 -14.71
CA GLU A 2 -0.34 5.40 -14.43
C GLU A 2 0.57 4.41 -13.69
N ALA A 3 1.87 4.40 -14.04
CA ALA A 3 2.85 3.52 -13.39
C ALA A 3 3.06 3.88 -11.92
N VAL A 4 3.14 5.17 -11.60
CA VAL A 4 3.29 5.66 -10.21
C VAL A 4 2.05 5.31 -9.40
N GLU A 5 0.85 5.55 -9.95
CA GLU A 5 -0.40 5.19 -9.27
C GLU A 5 -0.51 3.67 -9.00
N ALA A 6 -0.04 2.84 -9.92
CA ALA A 6 -0.01 1.40 -9.73
C ALA A 6 0.95 1.00 -8.60
N LEU A 7 2.16 1.57 -8.59
CA LEU A 7 3.17 1.32 -7.56
C LEU A 7 2.75 1.82 -6.18
N GLN A 8 2.00 2.93 -6.09
CA GLN A 8 1.45 3.45 -4.84
C GLN A 8 0.38 2.54 -4.22
N ARG A 9 -0.01 1.45 -4.88
CA ARG A 9 -0.91 0.43 -4.34
C ARG A 9 -0.20 -0.85 -3.93
N VAL A 10 1.11 -0.95 -4.13
CA VAL A 10 1.88 -2.17 -3.84
C VAL A 10 2.49 -2.08 -2.44
N PHE A 11 1.97 -2.85 -1.50
CA PHE A 11 2.54 -2.93 -0.15
C PHE A 11 4.00 -3.43 -0.18
N GLY A 12 4.83 -2.82 0.66
CA GLY A 12 6.27 -3.04 0.72
C GLY A 12 7.08 -1.93 0.01
N ILE A 13 6.46 -1.17 -0.90
CA ILE A 13 7.12 -0.02 -1.53
C ILE A 13 7.07 1.17 -0.57
N VAL A 14 8.24 1.71 -0.23
CA VAL A 14 8.36 2.87 0.68
C VAL A 14 8.45 4.18 -0.10
N GLY A 15 9.16 4.18 -1.24
CA GLY A 15 9.34 5.36 -2.07
C GLY A 15 9.40 5.00 -3.55
N ILE A 16 8.95 5.92 -4.38
CA ILE A 16 8.90 5.80 -5.83
C ILE A 16 9.54 7.06 -6.41
N SER A 17 10.66 6.93 -7.10
CA SER A 17 11.35 8.05 -7.72
C SER A 17 11.28 7.93 -9.24
N PRO A 18 10.55 8.80 -9.93
CA PRO A 18 10.66 8.92 -11.38
C PRO A 18 12.06 9.38 -11.77
N VAL A 19 12.74 8.62 -12.61
CA VAL A 19 14.13 8.91 -13.00
C VAL A 19 14.26 9.19 -14.48
N VAL A 20 15.22 10.05 -14.83
CA VAL A 20 15.74 10.17 -16.20
C VAL A 20 17.06 9.40 -16.25
N ILE A 21 17.25 8.62 -17.30
CA ILE A 21 18.40 7.72 -17.47
C ILE A 21 19.27 8.26 -18.59
N TYR A 22 20.57 8.43 -18.31
CA TYR A 22 21.58 8.83 -19.28
C TYR A 22 22.66 7.75 -19.39
N GLU A 23 23.31 7.65 -20.55
CA GLU A 23 24.48 6.79 -20.74
C GLU A 23 25.70 7.38 -20.03
N ASP A 24 26.53 6.54 -19.41
CA ASP A 24 27.77 6.99 -18.78
C ASP A 24 28.85 7.28 -19.86
N GLN A 25 28.99 8.54 -20.21
CA GLN A 25 30.00 9.05 -21.15
C GLN A 25 31.11 9.85 -20.44
N GLY A 26 31.25 9.65 -19.14
CA GLY A 26 32.20 10.36 -18.28
C GLY A 26 31.58 11.59 -17.59
N PHE A 27 32.40 12.16 -16.68
CA PHE A 27 31.92 13.22 -15.77
C PHE A 27 31.42 14.48 -16.52
N ASP A 28 32.14 14.95 -17.52
CA ASP A 28 31.78 16.21 -18.20
C ASP A 28 30.42 16.10 -18.92
N GLN A 29 30.13 14.95 -19.51
CA GLN A 29 28.83 14.73 -20.15
C GLN A 29 27.74 14.56 -19.08
N MET A 30 27.99 13.80 -18.02
CA MET A 30 27.06 13.64 -16.90
C MET A 30 26.66 15.00 -16.29
N ALA A 31 27.62 15.92 -16.10
CA ALA A 31 27.33 17.25 -15.59
C ALA A 31 26.39 18.04 -16.50
N LYS A 32 26.63 17.97 -17.82
CA LYS A 32 25.72 18.59 -18.83
C LYS A 32 24.32 17.97 -18.80
N ASP A 33 24.25 16.65 -18.72
CA ASP A 33 22.98 15.93 -18.68
C ASP A 33 22.16 16.30 -17.44
N VAL A 34 22.83 16.47 -16.27
CA VAL A 34 22.18 16.88 -15.03
C VAL A 34 21.68 18.33 -15.12
N VAL A 35 22.46 19.25 -15.72
CA VAL A 35 22.02 20.63 -15.97
C VAL A 35 20.81 20.64 -16.92
N SER A 36 20.86 19.86 -18.01
CA SER A 36 19.73 19.73 -18.95
C SER A 36 18.48 19.15 -18.30
N TYR A 37 18.63 18.20 -17.37
CA TYR A 37 17.52 17.72 -16.56
C TYR A 37 16.89 18.84 -15.74
N MET A 38 17.71 19.68 -15.10
CA MET A 38 17.24 20.81 -14.30
C MET A 38 16.53 21.85 -15.16
N GLU A 39 17.09 22.21 -16.33
CA GLU A 39 16.48 23.15 -17.27
C GLU A 39 15.11 22.67 -17.78
N ALA A 40 15.01 21.37 -18.09
CA ALA A 40 13.77 20.77 -18.59
C ALA A 40 12.68 20.64 -17.50
N ARG A 41 13.07 20.32 -16.27
CA ARG A 41 12.13 20.03 -15.19
C ARG A 41 11.77 21.26 -14.36
N TYR A 42 12.73 22.17 -14.19
CA TYR A 42 12.65 23.34 -13.31
C TYR A 42 13.16 24.60 -14.01
N PRO A 43 12.55 25.05 -15.10
CA PRO A 43 13.01 26.24 -15.84
C PRO A 43 12.98 27.47 -14.92
N GLY A 44 14.12 28.17 -14.83
CA GLY A 44 14.25 29.36 -13.99
C GLY A 44 14.26 29.08 -12.48
N TYR A 45 14.75 27.89 -12.07
CA TYR A 45 14.85 27.55 -10.65
C TYR A 45 15.68 28.56 -9.87
N ASN A 46 15.15 29.04 -8.75
CA ASN A 46 15.75 30.07 -7.89
C ASN A 46 15.75 29.69 -6.38
N GLY A 47 15.40 28.45 -6.07
CA GLY A 47 15.37 27.92 -4.70
C GLY A 47 16.72 27.38 -4.23
N SER A 48 16.73 26.88 -2.98
CA SER A 48 17.90 26.18 -2.44
C SER A 48 17.90 24.69 -2.84
N PHE A 49 19.09 24.19 -3.16
CA PHE A 49 19.22 22.78 -3.55
C PHE A 49 20.46 22.10 -2.96
N LYS A 50 20.42 20.78 -3.00
CA LYS A 50 21.55 19.89 -2.69
C LYS A 50 21.69 18.84 -3.75
N VAL A 51 22.89 18.60 -4.22
CA VAL A 51 23.21 17.44 -5.05
C VAL A 51 23.64 16.29 -4.15
N TYR A 52 22.97 15.15 -4.30
CA TYR A 52 23.30 13.91 -3.60
C TYR A 52 23.72 12.84 -4.58
N THR A 53 25.00 12.51 -4.60
CA THR A 53 25.57 11.50 -5.50
C THR A 53 25.79 10.18 -4.78
N ARG A 54 25.31 9.08 -5.40
CA ARG A 54 25.57 7.71 -4.97
C ARG A 54 26.26 6.93 -6.07
N ARG A 55 27.37 6.26 -5.76
CA ARG A 55 28.09 5.41 -6.70
C ARG A 55 27.93 3.94 -6.34
N ALA A 56 27.44 3.12 -7.26
CA ALA A 56 27.42 1.68 -7.11
C ALA A 56 28.81 1.09 -7.39
N LYS A 57 29.53 1.64 -8.38
CA LYS A 57 30.93 1.26 -8.69
C LYS A 57 31.89 2.09 -7.85
N LYS A 58 32.57 1.47 -6.88
CA LYS A 58 33.62 2.13 -6.09
C LYS A 58 34.86 2.50 -6.92
N SER A 59 35.06 1.87 -8.07
CA SER A 59 36.15 2.13 -9.02
C SER A 59 35.93 3.38 -9.90
N TYR A 60 34.81 4.10 -9.75
CA TYR A 60 34.62 5.37 -10.45
C TYR A 60 35.67 6.39 -10.02
N PRO A 61 36.35 7.07 -10.96
CA PRO A 61 37.58 7.82 -10.66
C PRO A 61 37.42 9.00 -9.69
N ILE A 62 36.18 9.54 -9.59
CA ILE A 62 35.85 10.71 -8.75
C ILE A 62 34.99 10.27 -7.57
N THR A 63 35.17 10.81 -6.40
CA THR A 63 34.37 10.48 -5.22
C THR A 63 32.94 11.05 -5.32
N SER A 64 31.99 10.47 -4.59
CA SER A 64 30.61 10.98 -4.61
C SER A 64 30.50 12.43 -4.13
N MET A 65 31.34 12.83 -3.18
CA MET A 65 31.36 14.21 -2.67
C MET A 65 31.88 15.19 -3.72
N GLU A 66 32.98 14.82 -4.41
CA GLU A 66 33.54 15.65 -5.49
C GLU A 66 32.57 15.77 -6.67
N VAL A 67 31.88 14.67 -7.05
CA VAL A 67 30.83 14.70 -8.08
C VAL A 67 29.70 15.63 -7.65
N SER A 68 29.23 15.54 -6.42
CA SER A 68 28.15 16.39 -5.91
C SER A 68 28.55 17.87 -5.92
N ALA A 69 29.77 18.21 -5.50
CA ALA A 69 30.27 19.58 -5.49
C ALA A 69 30.41 20.15 -6.91
N ALA A 70 31.02 19.40 -7.81
CA ALA A 70 31.25 19.84 -9.19
C ALA A 70 29.95 19.96 -10.00
N ILE A 71 28.97 19.06 -9.81
CA ILE A 71 27.64 19.21 -10.40
C ILE A 71 26.90 20.42 -9.81
N GLY A 72 27.02 20.64 -8.49
CA GLY A 72 26.45 21.81 -7.81
C GLY A 72 26.95 23.12 -8.40
N GLU A 73 28.25 23.23 -8.67
CA GLU A 73 28.87 24.37 -9.35
C GLU A 73 28.28 24.60 -10.75
N LYS A 74 28.17 23.54 -11.56
CA LYS A 74 27.56 23.62 -12.90
C LYS A 74 26.09 24.05 -12.89
N ILE A 75 25.35 23.63 -11.86
CA ILE A 75 23.95 24.09 -11.69
C ILE A 75 23.92 25.56 -11.33
N LEU A 76 24.81 26.05 -10.43
CA LEU A 76 24.89 27.48 -10.10
C LEU A 76 25.29 28.33 -11.31
N ASP A 77 26.18 27.84 -12.19
CA ASP A 77 26.53 28.52 -13.45
C ASP A 77 25.30 28.69 -14.37
N ALA A 78 24.41 27.70 -14.42
CA ALA A 78 23.21 27.70 -15.25
C ALA A 78 22.00 28.41 -14.58
N PHE A 79 21.95 28.41 -13.25
CA PHE A 79 20.88 29.01 -12.45
C PHE A 79 21.46 29.98 -11.42
N PRO A 80 21.80 31.23 -11.83
CA PRO A 80 22.51 32.20 -10.95
C PRO A 80 21.72 32.63 -9.71
N ASP A 81 20.37 32.51 -9.77
CA ASP A 81 19.49 32.88 -8.65
C ASP A 81 19.25 31.71 -7.67
N ALA A 82 19.77 30.52 -7.97
CA ALA A 82 19.70 29.37 -7.08
C ALA A 82 20.80 29.40 -6.02
N SER A 83 20.62 28.68 -4.92
CA SER A 83 21.61 28.60 -3.84
C SER A 83 21.80 27.14 -3.37
N VAL A 84 22.97 26.84 -2.82
CA VAL A 84 23.25 25.52 -2.25
C VAL A 84 23.00 25.54 -0.75
N ASP A 85 22.12 24.65 -0.27
CA ASP A 85 21.93 24.36 1.15
C ASP A 85 22.05 22.84 1.38
N VAL A 86 23.14 22.43 2.05
CA VAL A 86 23.42 21.01 2.33
C VAL A 86 22.65 20.45 3.51
N HIS A 87 22.04 21.32 4.34
CA HIS A 87 21.35 20.92 5.57
C HIS A 87 19.83 20.89 5.41
N ASN A 88 19.24 21.96 4.86
CA ASN A 88 17.80 22.09 4.68
C ASN A 88 17.42 22.56 3.26
N PRO A 89 17.81 21.81 2.21
CA PRO A 89 17.52 22.21 0.84
C PRO A 89 16.02 22.11 0.56
N GLU A 90 15.50 23.03 -0.26
CA GLU A 90 14.15 22.93 -0.81
C GLU A 90 14.05 21.75 -1.81
N MET A 91 15.15 21.45 -2.52
CA MET A 91 15.21 20.34 -3.45
C MET A 91 16.49 19.51 -3.25
N THR A 92 16.36 18.20 -3.22
CA THR A 92 17.50 17.27 -3.29
C THR A 92 17.55 16.65 -4.69
N LEU A 93 18.57 17.02 -5.46
CA LEU A 93 18.85 16.41 -6.75
C LEU A 93 19.74 15.17 -6.56
N SER A 94 19.20 14.02 -6.85
CA SER A 94 19.88 12.74 -6.70
C SER A 94 20.49 12.29 -8.02
N VAL A 95 21.77 11.90 -7.99
CA VAL A 95 22.52 11.35 -9.11
C VAL A 95 23.09 10.00 -8.72
N GLU A 96 22.57 8.92 -9.30
CA GLU A 96 23.09 7.58 -9.06
C GLU A 96 23.93 7.09 -10.25
N ILE A 97 25.20 6.79 -9.97
CA ILE A 97 26.17 6.26 -10.93
C ILE A 97 26.20 4.74 -10.77
N ARG A 98 25.59 4.01 -11.72
CA ARG A 98 25.54 2.55 -11.77
C ARG A 98 26.16 2.04 -13.08
N ASP A 99 25.45 1.21 -13.84
CA ASP A 99 25.70 0.88 -15.24
C ASP A 99 25.40 2.08 -16.16
N LYS A 100 24.45 2.89 -15.76
CA LYS A 100 24.03 4.17 -16.35
C LYS A 100 23.96 5.24 -15.27
N ILE A 101 23.67 6.46 -15.68
CA ILE A 101 23.44 7.60 -14.78
C ILE A 101 21.95 7.79 -14.61
N TYR A 102 21.47 7.76 -13.36
CA TYR A 102 20.08 7.95 -12.98
C TYR A 102 19.94 9.27 -12.25
N VAL A 103 19.12 10.18 -12.78
CA VAL A 103 18.91 11.52 -12.23
C VAL A 103 17.45 11.68 -11.83
N TYR A 104 17.22 12.13 -10.59
CA TYR A 104 15.88 12.41 -10.04
C TYR A 104 15.94 13.43 -8.92
N SER A 105 14.84 14.15 -8.73
CA SER A 105 14.69 15.20 -7.72
C SER A 105 13.48 14.99 -6.82
N GLU A 106 12.67 13.97 -7.10
CA GLU A 106 11.42 13.71 -6.42
C GLU A 106 11.35 12.25 -5.95
N THR A 107 10.83 12.06 -4.75
CA THR A 107 10.48 10.73 -4.24
C THR A 107 9.06 10.76 -3.70
N LEU A 108 8.16 10.13 -4.40
CA LEU A 108 6.76 10.00 -4.02
C LEU A 108 6.62 8.89 -2.96
N PRO A 109 5.78 9.09 -1.93
CA PRO A 109 5.59 8.05 -0.92
C PRO A 109 4.86 6.84 -1.49
N GLY A 110 5.38 5.66 -1.20
CA GLY A 110 4.68 4.40 -1.39
C GLY A 110 3.78 4.06 -0.19
N PRO A 111 2.96 3.01 -0.28
CA PRO A 111 2.05 2.62 0.80
C PRO A 111 2.78 2.04 2.02
N GLY A 112 4.04 1.68 1.88
CA GLY A 112 4.80 0.99 2.93
C GLY A 112 4.22 -0.39 3.26
N GLY A 113 4.45 -0.86 4.48
CA GLY A 113 3.99 -2.18 4.92
C GLY A 113 4.92 -3.31 4.48
N MET A 114 4.35 -4.51 4.31
CA MET A 114 5.07 -5.72 3.92
C MET A 114 4.49 -6.30 2.63
N PRO A 115 5.30 -6.93 1.77
CA PRO A 115 4.80 -7.60 0.57
C PRO A 115 3.77 -8.66 0.91
N ILE A 116 2.68 -8.70 0.13
CA ILE A 116 1.57 -9.64 0.34
C ILE A 116 2.05 -11.09 0.29
N GLY A 117 1.59 -11.88 1.26
CA GLY A 117 1.90 -13.31 1.39
C GLY A 117 3.11 -13.61 2.28
N THR A 118 3.87 -12.63 2.73
CA THR A 118 5.02 -12.83 3.63
C THR A 118 4.60 -13.31 5.02
N ASN A 119 3.38 -13.00 5.46
CA ASN A 119 2.81 -13.38 6.76
C ASN A 119 1.60 -14.32 6.64
N GLY A 120 1.63 -15.20 5.64
CA GLY A 120 0.60 -16.21 5.47
C GLY A 120 -0.71 -15.65 4.90
N LYS A 121 -1.82 -16.30 5.26
CA LYS A 121 -3.16 -16.03 4.73
C LYS A 121 -4.19 -15.98 5.85
N ALA A 122 -5.19 -15.12 5.73
CA ALA A 122 -6.31 -15.05 6.67
C ALA A 122 -7.66 -14.88 5.95
N MET A 123 -8.73 -15.28 6.62
CA MET A 123 -10.11 -15.20 6.15
C MET A 123 -10.79 -13.98 6.76
N LEU A 124 -11.19 -13.03 5.92
CA LEU A 124 -11.92 -11.83 6.32
C LEU A 124 -13.42 -12.09 6.31
N LEU A 125 -14.10 -11.85 7.42
CA LEU A 125 -15.56 -11.75 7.48
C LEU A 125 -15.94 -10.39 6.92
N LEU A 126 -16.24 -10.35 5.62
CA LEU A 126 -16.53 -9.11 4.91
C LEU A 126 -18.02 -8.78 4.96
N SER A 127 -18.35 -7.58 5.38
CA SER A 127 -19.72 -7.06 5.46
C SER A 127 -19.91 -5.84 4.55
N GLY A 128 -21.14 -5.35 4.42
CA GLY A 128 -21.44 -4.10 3.71
C GLY A 128 -21.12 -2.82 4.50
N GLY A 129 -20.56 -2.94 5.72
CA GLY A 129 -20.07 -1.83 6.53
C GLY A 129 -18.68 -1.35 6.10
N ILE A 130 -18.22 -0.27 6.74
CA ILE A 130 -16.90 0.33 6.45
C ILE A 130 -15.75 -0.34 7.21
N ASP A 131 -16.03 -0.95 8.36
CA ASP A 131 -14.98 -1.45 9.27
C ASP A 131 -14.30 -2.71 8.72
N SER A 132 -15.06 -3.66 8.19
CA SER A 132 -14.50 -4.92 7.71
C SER A 132 -13.53 -4.76 6.51
N PRO A 133 -13.80 -3.95 5.47
CA PRO A 133 -12.81 -3.71 4.41
C PRO A 133 -11.58 -2.95 4.92
N VAL A 134 -11.73 -2.04 5.90
CA VAL A 134 -10.61 -1.35 6.53
C VAL A 134 -9.73 -2.34 7.30
N ALA A 135 -10.33 -3.23 8.10
CA ALA A 135 -9.61 -4.30 8.80
C ALA A 135 -8.84 -5.19 7.80
N GLY A 136 -9.47 -5.58 6.70
CA GLY A 136 -8.85 -6.32 5.61
C GLY A 136 -7.63 -5.60 5.03
N TYR A 137 -7.77 -4.31 4.72
CA TYR A 137 -6.66 -3.47 4.24
C TYR A 137 -5.51 -3.39 5.26
N MET A 138 -5.82 -3.13 6.53
CA MET A 138 -4.80 -3.00 7.58
C MET A 138 -4.00 -4.28 7.80
N ILE A 139 -4.67 -5.44 7.76
CA ILE A 139 -4.02 -6.74 7.91
C ILE A 139 -3.25 -7.11 6.62
N ALA A 140 -3.79 -6.80 5.44
CA ALA A 140 -3.07 -6.97 4.18
C ALA A 140 -1.77 -6.17 4.16
N LYS A 141 -1.78 -4.92 4.64
CA LYS A 141 -0.59 -4.06 4.78
C LYS A 141 0.51 -4.68 5.66
N ARG A 142 0.16 -5.63 6.52
CA ARG A 142 1.08 -6.44 7.33
C ARG A 142 1.62 -7.68 6.60
N GLY A 143 1.39 -7.80 5.29
CA GLY A 143 1.88 -8.89 4.46
C GLY A 143 1.00 -10.13 4.45
N VAL A 144 -0.22 -10.06 4.99
CA VAL A 144 -1.17 -11.18 5.01
C VAL A 144 -1.98 -11.20 3.72
N LYS A 145 -2.03 -12.36 3.05
CA LYS A 145 -2.93 -12.57 1.92
C LYS A 145 -4.37 -12.72 2.43
N ILE A 146 -5.32 -12.02 1.80
CA ILE A 146 -6.73 -12.02 2.23
C ILE A 146 -7.55 -12.95 1.35
N GLU A 147 -8.32 -13.83 1.96
CA GLU A 147 -9.51 -14.46 1.42
C GLU A 147 -10.72 -13.89 2.18
N ALA A 148 -11.92 -13.97 1.66
CA ALA A 148 -13.08 -13.37 2.31
C ALA A 148 -14.30 -14.29 2.31
N VAL A 149 -15.15 -14.15 3.33
CA VAL A 149 -16.45 -14.78 3.42
C VAL A 149 -17.52 -13.72 3.70
N TYR A 150 -18.64 -13.82 2.98
CA TYR A 150 -19.80 -12.96 3.15
C TYR A 150 -21.05 -13.81 3.38
N PHE A 151 -21.85 -13.45 4.37
CA PHE A 151 -23.11 -14.11 4.70
C PHE A 151 -24.28 -13.35 4.06
N HIS A 152 -24.94 -13.99 3.10
CA HIS A 152 -26.07 -13.44 2.36
C HIS A 152 -27.35 -14.19 2.75
N ALA A 153 -28.39 -13.45 3.13
CA ALA A 153 -29.65 -14.04 3.61
C ALA A 153 -30.85 -13.48 2.82
N PRO A 154 -31.03 -13.86 1.54
CA PRO A 154 -32.22 -13.45 0.78
C PRO A 154 -33.49 -14.10 1.36
N PRO A 155 -34.64 -13.40 1.37
CA PRO A 155 -34.89 -12.04 0.86
C PRO A 155 -34.54 -10.92 1.87
N TYR A 156 -34.06 -11.24 3.06
CA TYR A 156 -33.75 -10.27 4.12
C TYR A 156 -32.57 -9.36 3.79
N THR A 157 -31.62 -9.85 2.99
CA THR A 157 -30.56 -9.03 2.40
C THR A 157 -30.75 -8.95 0.88
N SER A 158 -30.71 -7.72 0.35
CA SER A 158 -30.94 -7.48 -1.07
C SER A 158 -29.71 -7.85 -1.93
N GLU A 159 -29.92 -8.10 -3.22
CA GLU A 159 -28.83 -8.27 -4.20
C GLU A 159 -27.96 -7.01 -4.28
N ARG A 160 -28.52 -5.81 -4.05
CA ARG A 160 -27.76 -4.57 -3.96
C ARG A 160 -26.77 -4.57 -2.78
N ALA A 161 -27.17 -5.15 -1.65
CA ALA A 161 -26.28 -5.32 -0.49
C ALA A 161 -25.12 -6.28 -0.81
N LYS A 162 -25.40 -7.38 -1.49
CA LYS A 162 -24.38 -8.31 -1.98
C LYS A 162 -23.43 -7.65 -2.99
N GLN A 163 -23.97 -6.90 -3.96
CA GLN A 163 -23.14 -6.17 -4.92
C GLN A 163 -22.21 -5.18 -4.22
N LYS A 164 -22.70 -4.45 -3.20
CA LYS A 164 -21.86 -3.56 -2.39
C LYS A 164 -20.67 -4.29 -1.76
N VAL A 165 -20.89 -5.50 -1.22
CA VAL A 165 -19.79 -6.30 -0.64
C VAL A 165 -18.78 -6.73 -1.71
N VAL A 166 -19.24 -7.11 -2.89
CA VAL A 166 -18.36 -7.41 -4.03
C VAL A 166 -17.51 -6.19 -4.41
N ASP A 167 -18.10 -5.01 -4.43
CA ASP A 167 -17.39 -3.79 -4.78
C ASP A 167 -16.38 -3.40 -3.69
N LEU A 168 -16.72 -3.59 -2.41
CA LEU A 168 -15.76 -3.42 -1.30
C LEU A 168 -14.60 -4.42 -1.39
N ALA A 169 -14.87 -5.69 -1.73
CA ALA A 169 -13.83 -6.69 -1.96
C ALA A 169 -12.88 -6.26 -3.09
N LYS A 170 -13.41 -5.73 -4.20
CA LYS A 170 -12.62 -5.20 -5.32
C LYS A 170 -11.74 -4.02 -4.89
N LEU A 171 -12.25 -3.12 -4.03
CA LEU A 171 -11.47 -1.99 -3.51
C LEU A 171 -10.28 -2.48 -2.67
N VAL A 172 -10.49 -3.44 -1.77
CA VAL A 172 -9.41 -4.05 -0.99
C VAL A 172 -8.42 -4.78 -1.90
N ALA A 173 -8.93 -5.50 -2.90
CA ALA A 173 -8.11 -6.26 -3.86
C ALA A 173 -7.15 -5.37 -4.68
N ARG A 174 -7.43 -4.07 -4.83
CA ARG A 174 -6.50 -3.12 -5.50
C ARG A 174 -5.15 -3.01 -4.78
N TYR A 175 -5.10 -3.35 -3.49
CA TYR A 175 -3.91 -3.31 -2.63
C TYR A 175 -3.41 -4.70 -2.24
N SER A 176 -4.35 -5.62 -1.92
CA SER A 176 -4.03 -6.97 -1.42
C SER A 176 -3.83 -8.01 -2.53
N GLY A 177 -4.05 -7.64 -3.80
CA GLY A 177 -4.16 -8.60 -4.89
C GLY A 177 -5.49 -9.37 -4.88
N PRO A 178 -5.65 -10.40 -5.71
CA PRO A 178 -6.91 -11.11 -5.88
C PRO A 178 -7.43 -11.71 -4.57
N ILE A 179 -8.72 -11.46 -4.28
CA ILE A 179 -9.44 -12.01 -3.12
C ILE A 179 -10.46 -13.03 -3.63
N ARG A 180 -10.42 -14.26 -3.08
CA ARG A 180 -11.51 -15.21 -3.23
C ARG A 180 -12.61 -14.87 -2.25
N LEU A 181 -13.80 -14.52 -2.73
CA LEU A 181 -14.97 -14.21 -1.91
C LEU A 181 -15.93 -15.41 -1.88
N HIS A 182 -16.06 -16.05 -0.73
CA HIS A 182 -17.09 -17.06 -0.47
C HIS A 182 -18.39 -16.36 -0.11
N VAL A 183 -19.43 -16.58 -0.90
CA VAL A 183 -20.79 -16.09 -0.60
C VAL A 183 -21.60 -17.25 -0.04
N VAL A 184 -21.94 -17.16 1.24
CA VAL A 184 -22.68 -18.20 1.95
C VAL A 184 -24.15 -17.80 2.02
N ASN A 185 -25.05 -18.65 1.53
CA ASN A 185 -26.48 -18.47 1.80
C ASN A 185 -26.77 -18.81 3.26
N PHE A 186 -27.15 -17.83 4.03
CA PHE A 186 -27.37 -17.94 5.47
C PHE A 186 -28.85 -17.95 5.85
N THR A 187 -29.78 -17.88 4.87
CA THR A 187 -31.22 -17.76 5.11
C THR A 187 -31.79 -18.89 5.96
N ASP A 188 -31.54 -20.13 5.55
CA ASP A 188 -32.11 -21.29 6.25
C ASP A 188 -31.56 -21.43 7.67
N ILE A 189 -30.26 -21.13 7.84
CA ILE A 189 -29.62 -21.12 9.16
C ILE A 189 -30.20 -20.03 10.05
N GLN A 190 -30.40 -18.84 9.50
CA GLN A 190 -31.00 -17.71 10.22
C GLN A 190 -32.43 -18.02 10.68
N LEU A 191 -33.24 -18.56 9.77
CA LEU A 191 -34.63 -18.95 10.09
C LEU A 191 -34.68 -20.06 11.13
N TYR A 192 -33.82 -21.07 11.02
CA TYR A 192 -33.75 -22.14 12.00
C TYR A 192 -33.37 -21.61 13.39
N ILE A 193 -32.37 -20.72 13.49
CA ILE A 193 -31.96 -20.10 14.74
C ILE A 193 -33.12 -19.25 15.31
N TYR A 194 -33.81 -18.49 14.46
CA TYR A 194 -34.94 -17.68 14.88
C TYR A 194 -36.08 -18.50 15.48
N ASP A 195 -36.36 -19.70 14.93
CA ASP A 195 -37.41 -20.59 15.37
C ASP A 195 -37.05 -21.40 16.62
N GLN A 196 -35.77 -21.76 16.79
CA GLN A 196 -35.34 -22.71 17.80
C GLN A 196 -34.65 -22.06 19.03
N CYS A 197 -34.29 -20.76 18.97
CA CYS A 197 -33.49 -20.13 20.02
C CYS A 197 -34.20 -18.95 20.66
N PRO A 198 -33.85 -18.64 21.94
CA PRO A 198 -34.37 -17.44 22.62
C PRO A 198 -34.04 -16.16 21.81
N HIS A 199 -35.04 -15.28 21.65
CA HIS A 199 -34.87 -14.06 20.85
C HIS A 199 -33.78 -13.12 21.36
N GLU A 200 -33.53 -13.07 22.65
CA GLU A 200 -32.47 -12.26 23.30
C GLU A 200 -31.05 -12.76 22.93
N GLU A 201 -30.90 -14.03 22.56
CA GLU A 201 -29.60 -14.63 22.22
C GLU A 201 -29.35 -14.77 20.72
N LEU A 202 -30.31 -14.45 19.86
CA LEU A 202 -30.24 -14.67 18.42
C LEU A 202 -28.98 -14.10 17.78
N THR A 203 -28.60 -12.88 18.14
CA THR A 203 -27.42 -12.23 17.60
C THR A 203 -26.13 -12.97 17.94
N ILE A 204 -26.01 -13.43 19.19
CA ILE A 204 -24.82 -14.15 19.68
C ILE A 204 -24.74 -15.52 18.99
N ILE A 205 -25.87 -16.22 18.92
CA ILE A 205 -25.94 -17.55 18.30
C ILE A 205 -25.63 -17.46 16.80
N MET A 206 -26.24 -16.52 16.08
CA MET A 206 -25.94 -16.29 14.66
C MET A 206 -24.44 -16.02 14.42
N ARG A 207 -23.83 -15.16 15.23
CA ARG A 207 -22.39 -14.87 15.16
C ARG A 207 -21.54 -16.12 15.38
N ARG A 208 -21.87 -16.95 16.36
CA ARG A 208 -21.15 -18.22 16.59
C ARG A 208 -21.21 -19.15 15.36
N TYR A 209 -22.37 -19.26 14.71
CA TYR A 209 -22.50 -20.02 13.46
C TYR A 209 -21.69 -19.40 12.33
N MET A 210 -21.74 -18.07 12.16
CA MET A 210 -20.93 -17.37 11.16
C MET A 210 -19.44 -17.61 11.38
N MET A 211 -18.95 -17.55 12.63
CA MET A 211 -17.55 -17.83 12.95
C MET A 211 -17.15 -19.27 12.63
N ARG A 212 -17.99 -20.26 12.96
CA ARG A 212 -17.73 -21.68 12.63
C ARG A 212 -17.71 -21.93 11.12
N ILE A 213 -18.60 -21.31 10.38
CA ILE A 213 -18.63 -21.43 8.91
C ILE A 213 -17.40 -20.74 8.31
N ALA A 214 -17.04 -19.54 8.80
CA ALA A 214 -15.83 -18.84 8.39
C ALA A 214 -14.56 -19.65 8.68
N GLU A 215 -14.49 -20.32 9.85
CA GLU A 215 -13.40 -21.23 10.20
C GLU A 215 -13.32 -22.42 9.25
N HIS A 216 -14.46 -23.00 8.86
CA HIS A 216 -14.49 -24.09 7.88
C HIS A 216 -13.85 -23.67 6.54
N PHE A 217 -14.24 -22.51 5.99
CA PHE A 217 -13.63 -21.99 4.78
C PHE A 217 -12.17 -21.60 4.98
N ALA A 218 -11.82 -21.02 6.12
CA ALA A 218 -10.45 -20.68 6.45
C ALA A 218 -9.53 -21.91 6.44
N ARG A 219 -9.96 -23.02 7.07
CA ARG A 219 -9.23 -24.30 7.06
C ARG A 219 -9.11 -24.87 5.65
N LYS A 220 -10.20 -24.85 4.85
CA LYS A 220 -10.24 -25.31 3.45
C LYS A 220 -9.24 -24.53 2.59
N ASP A 221 -9.17 -23.21 2.78
CA ASP A 221 -8.30 -22.32 2.00
C ASP A 221 -6.91 -22.15 2.64
N LYS A 222 -6.60 -22.90 3.70
CA LYS A 222 -5.32 -22.87 4.43
C LYS A 222 -5.01 -21.47 4.99
N CYS A 223 -6.02 -20.79 5.51
CA CYS A 223 -5.86 -19.56 6.27
C CYS A 223 -5.45 -19.87 7.72
N LEU A 224 -4.63 -19.01 8.31
CA LEU A 224 -4.09 -19.17 9.66
C LEU A 224 -4.99 -18.54 10.72
N GLY A 225 -5.96 -17.69 10.33
CA GLY A 225 -6.87 -17.04 11.27
C GLY A 225 -8.03 -16.35 10.56
N LEU A 226 -8.93 -15.81 11.38
CA LEU A 226 -10.07 -15.01 10.95
C LEU A 226 -9.81 -13.53 11.23
N ILE A 227 -10.34 -12.65 10.39
CA ILE A 227 -10.32 -11.21 10.56
C ILE A 227 -11.75 -10.72 10.65
N THR A 228 -12.07 -9.98 11.71
CA THR A 228 -13.35 -9.28 11.86
C THR A 228 -13.12 -7.78 11.85
N GLY A 229 -14.09 -7.02 11.34
CA GLY A 229 -14.09 -5.56 11.37
C GLY A 229 -14.71 -4.97 12.65
N GLU A 230 -14.80 -5.75 13.71
CA GLU A 230 -15.44 -5.31 14.94
C GLU A 230 -14.49 -4.50 15.81
N SER A 231 -14.96 -3.37 16.31
CA SER A 231 -14.21 -2.53 17.26
C SER A 231 -14.64 -2.88 18.68
N ILE A 232 -13.69 -3.41 19.46
CA ILE A 232 -13.90 -3.66 20.88
C ILE A 232 -14.15 -2.31 21.57
N GLY A 233 -15.34 -2.12 22.14
CA GLY A 233 -15.75 -0.89 22.81
C GLY A 233 -16.79 -0.03 22.08
N GLN A 234 -17.05 -0.29 20.80
CA GLN A 234 -18.17 0.36 20.09
C GLN A 234 -19.48 -0.45 20.13
N VAL A 235 -19.40 -1.74 20.43
CA VAL A 235 -20.56 -2.64 20.50
C VAL A 235 -20.71 -3.13 21.94
N ALA A 236 -21.80 -2.77 22.59
CA ALA A 236 -22.10 -3.13 23.98
C ALA A 236 -22.10 -4.65 24.28
N SER A 237 -22.23 -5.48 23.24
CA SER A 237 -22.21 -6.95 23.31
C SER A 237 -20.80 -7.56 23.24
N GLN A 238 -19.75 -6.76 23.09
CA GLN A 238 -18.37 -7.26 22.99
C GLN A 238 -17.59 -7.05 24.28
N THR A 239 -18.03 -7.67 25.33
CA THR A 239 -17.24 -7.83 26.56
C THR A 239 -16.24 -8.97 26.36
N LEU A 240 -15.13 -8.97 27.13
CA LEU A 240 -14.19 -10.10 27.15
C LEU A 240 -14.89 -11.43 27.47
N GLN A 241 -15.96 -11.39 28.25
CA GLN A 241 -16.79 -12.56 28.60
C GLN A 241 -17.61 -13.08 27.39
N SER A 242 -18.03 -12.20 26.46
CA SER A 242 -18.77 -12.63 25.28
C SER A 242 -17.87 -13.09 24.11
N LEU A 243 -16.55 -12.88 24.22
CA LEU A 243 -15.55 -13.31 23.26
C LEU A 243 -14.90 -14.67 23.65
N ALA A 244 -15.06 -15.09 24.89
CA ALA A 244 -14.61 -16.38 25.43
C ALA A 244 -15.67 -17.46 25.18
#